data_de27776a638b6251a20ba71a021140a1
#
_entry.id   de27776a638b6251a20ba71a021140a1
#
_cell.length_a   1.000
_cell.length_b   1.000
_cell.length_c   1.000
_cell.angle_alpha   90.00
_cell.angle_beta   90.00
_cell.angle_gamma   90.00
#
_symmetry.space_group_name_H-M   'P 1'
#
loop_
_entity.id
_entity.type
_entity.pdbx_description
1 polymer ?
#
loop_
_entity_poly.entity_id
_entity_poly.type
_entity_poly.pdbx_seq_one_letter_code
_entity_poly.pdbx_strand_id
1 'polypeptide(L)'
;MKTKMPTLSEATRVVYKRRKNGTKSATNFLIGMKHNIKALGDLPVNKITRPMVNKMMDTLKQEHKNSNAVVNQKMGYLRVVLQEMEEDGYIEMIKMPKPRPTKNTKVHYLTKQMEDKLLNYLLDKEDTLHQELVRLIDQNPNTNYSLWNNRWETYAECYAIIACLIDLGCRVNELLNLEKRFVDFDNNQINFNDRKNDQAVAVPMTKRVRGFMYNYSCYKDDFDKLFTLNYSQLNTIWQKARKDLGYADKKFYTIHLCRHTCASRLVQRGVPILLVKDWLGHEDIENTMIYAHLAPKALHSVVEVLN
;
A
#
# COMPACT_ATOMS: atom_id res chain seq x y z
N MET A 1 -19.60 44.01 -2.81
CA MET A 1 -20.27 43.09 -3.76
C MET A 1 -20.44 41.75 -3.05
N LYS A 2 -21.66 41.26 -2.83
CA LYS A 2 -21.87 39.89 -2.30
C LYS A 2 -21.41 38.91 -3.40
N THR A 3 -20.27 38.30 -3.19
CA THR A 3 -19.76 37.24 -4.07
C THR A 3 -20.81 36.13 -4.15
N LYS A 4 -21.15 35.69 -5.36
CA LYS A 4 -22.11 34.62 -5.60
C LYS A 4 -21.72 33.40 -4.76
N MET A 5 -22.70 32.83 -4.01
CA MET A 5 -22.47 31.62 -3.22
C MET A 5 -22.03 30.47 -4.12
N PRO A 6 -20.86 29.86 -3.89
CA PRO A 6 -20.38 28.78 -4.75
C PRO A 6 -21.20 27.51 -4.57
N THR A 7 -21.38 26.75 -5.67
CA THR A 7 -21.94 25.40 -5.61
C THR A 7 -20.89 24.41 -5.07
N LEU A 8 -21.33 23.22 -4.69
CA LEU A 8 -20.42 22.17 -4.19
C LEU A 8 -19.36 21.78 -5.23
N SER A 9 -19.70 21.80 -6.52
CA SER A 9 -18.74 21.58 -7.62
C SER A 9 -17.70 22.70 -7.72
N GLU A 10 -18.16 23.95 -7.64
CA GLU A 10 -17.27 25.12 -7.69
C GLU A 10 -16.32 25.13 -6.48
N ALA A 11 -16.84 24.91 -5.27
CA ALA A 11 -16.05 24.78 -4.04
C ALA A 11 -15.02 23.62 -4.13
N THR A 12 -15.42 22.47 -4.68
CA THR A 12 -14.52 21.33 -4.91
C THR A 12 -13.36 21.69 -5.81
N ARG A 13 -13.59 22.48 -6.88
CA ARG A 13 -12.52 22.96 -7.77
C ARG A 13 -11.55 23.90 -7.08
N VAL A 14 -12.05 24.78 -6.20
CA VAL A 14 -11.21 25.69 -5.39
C VAL A 14 -10.27 24.86 -4.50
N VAL A 15 -10.80 23.92 -3.73
CA VAL A 15 -10.00 23.04 -2.85
C VAL A 15 -9.01 22.21 -3.64
N TYR A 16 -9.43 21.67 -4.79
CA TYR A 16 -8.53 20.92 -5.65
C TYR A 16 -7.32 21.77 -6.06
N LYS A 17 -7.56 22.99 -6.56
CA LYS A 17 -6.48 23.87 -7.01
C LYS A 17 -5.55 24.31 -5.87
N ARG A 18 -6.10 24.61 -4.69
CA ARG A 18 -5.34 25.14 -3.55
C ARG A 18 -4.60 24.06 -2.77
N ARG A 19 -5.23 22.93 -2.53
CA ARG A 19 -4.74 21.93 -1.54
C ARG A 19 -4.42 20.55 -2.14
N LYS A 20 -4.92 20.22 -3.31
CA LYS A 20 -4.85 18.85 -3.84
C LYS A 20 -4.08 18.72 -5.15
N ASN A 21 -3.95 19.78 -5.93
CA ASN A 21 -3.23 19.75 -7.20
C ASN A 21 -1.79 19.31 -6.98
N GLY A 22 -1.32 18.35 -7.79
CA GLY A 22 0.01 17.75 -7.66
C GLY A 22 0.17 16.73 -6.53
N THR A 23 -0.84 16.51 -5.66
CA THR A 23 -0.75 15.50 -4.59
C THR A 23 -1.11 14.10 -5.09
N LYS A 24 -0.49 13.06 -4.50
CA LYS A 24 -0.83 11.64 -4.77
C LYS A 24 -2.31 11.32 -4.47
N SER A 25 -2.99 12.12 -3.65
CA SER A 25 -4.40 11.93 -3.26
C SER A 25 -5.41 12.68 -4.14
N ALA A 26 -4.96 13.49 -5.09
CA ALA A 26 -5.79 14.36 -5.92
C ALA A 26 -6.90 13.60 -6.67
N THR A 27 -6.55 12.51 -7.33
CA THR A 27 -7.51 11.68 -8.08
C THR A 27 -8.58 11.07 -7.18
N ASN A 28 -8.18 10.51 -6.01
CA ASN A 28 -9.11 9.92 -5.06
C ASN A 28 -10.05 10.96 -4.45
N PHE A 29 -9.54 12.18 -4.19
CA PHE A 29 -10.35 13.30 -3.75
C PHE A 29 -11.43 13.66 -4.77
N LEU A 30 -11.07 13.84 -6.05
CA LEU A 30 -12.01 14.18 -7.11
C LEU A 30 -13.06 13.08 -7.32
N ILE A 31 -12.65 11.80 -7.35
CA ILE A 31 -13.57 10.66 -7.45
C ILE A 31 -14.52 10.64 -6.24
N GLY A 32 -13.99 10.83 -5.04
CA GLY A 32 -14.81 10.88 -3.81
C GLY A 32 -15.82 12.02 -3.83
N MET A 33 -15.40 13.23 -4.22
CA MET A 33 -16.29 14.37 -4.34
C MET A 33 -17.33 14.22 -5.45
N LYS A 34 -17.00 13.60 -6.59
CA LYS A 34 -17.98 13.25 -7.62
C LYS A 34 -19.12 12.40 -7.06
N HIS A 35 -18.83 11.40 -6.22
CA HIS A 35 -19.86 10.61 -5.56
C HIS A 35 -20.66 11.42 -4.54
N ASN A 36 -20.01 12.30 -3.77
CA ASN A 36 -20.70 13.18 -2.81
C ASN A 36 -21.67 14.13 -3.52
N ILE A 37 -21.21 14.77 -4.60
CA ILE A 37 -22.04 15.67 -5.42
C ILE A 37 -23.23 14.92 -6.03
N LYS A 38 -23.01 13.69 -6.53
CA LYS A 38 -24.10 12.86 -7.06
C LYS A 38 -25.16 12.55 -5.99
N ALA A 39 -24.75 12.30 -4.75
CA ALA A 39 -25.66 11.93 -3.66
C ALA A 39 -26.35 13.14 -2.98
N LEU A 40 -25.69 14.31 -2.94
CA LEU A 40 -26.22 15.55 -2.34
C LEU A 40 -26.96 16.44 -3.33
N GLY A 41 -26.64 16.34 -4.62
CA GLY A 41 -26.90 17.35 -5.63
C GLY A 41 -25.78 18.42 -5.66
N ASP A 42 -25.68 19.13 -6.78
CA ASP A 42 -24.74 20.27 -6.90
C ASP A 42 -25.37 21.55 -6.34
N LEU A 43 -25.55 21.60 -5.03
CA LEU A 43 -26.21 22.68 -4.33
C LEU A 43 -25.20 23.78 -3.91
N PRO A 44 -25.67 25.03 -3.71
CA PRO A 44 -24.90 26.04 -3.02
C PRO A 44 -24.45 25.54 -1.63
N VAL A 45 -23.17 25.78 -1.27
CA VAL A 45 -22.57 25.20 -0.05
C VAL A 45 -23.32 25.57 1.24
N ASN A 46 -23.97 26.74 1.29
CA ASN A 46 -24.78 27.18 2.43
C ASN A 46 -26.13 26.46 2.57
N LYS A 47 -26.51 25.64 1.59
CA LYS A 47 -27.74 24.82 1.65
C LYS A 47 -27.47 23.40 2.15
N ILE A 48 -26.19 23.03 2.31
CA ILE A 48 -25.82 21.71 2.82
C ILE A 48 -26.05 21.67 4.33
N THR A 49 -26.84 20.69 4.76
CA THR A 49 -27.19 20.51 6.16
C THR A 49 -26.73 19.15 6.68
N ARG A 50 -26.57 19.02 8.01
CA ARG A 50 -26.20 17.74 8.63
C ARG A 50 -27.14 16.58 8.28
N PRO A 51 -28.49 16.73 8.24
CA PRO A 51 -29.37 15.65 7.77
C PRO A 51 -29.09 15.21 6.35
N MET A 52 -28.78 16.15 5.43
CA MET A 52 -28.40 15.83 4.07
C MET A 52 -27.10 15.02 3.99
N VAL A 53 -26.09 15.38 4.81
CA VAL A 53 -24.83 14.61 4.89
C VAL A 53 -25.08 13.20 5.42
N ASN A 54 -25.97 13.02 6.43
CA ASN A 54 -26.37 11.70 6.89
C ASN A 54 -27.00 10.88 5.75
N LYS A 55 -27.98 11.47 5.03
CA LYS A 55 -28.61 10.80 3.88
C LYS A 55 -27.61 10.42 2.80
N MET A 56 -26.66 11.32 2.49
CA MET A 56 -25.54 11.01 1.58
C MET A 56 -24.75 9.78 2.05
N MET A 57 -24.41 9.72 3.33
CA MET A 57 -23.67 8.57 3.88
C MET A 57 -24.49 7.27 3.79
N ASP A 58 -25.83 7.34 3.92
CA ASP A 58 -26.74 6.18 3.73
C ASP A 58 -26.76 5.74 2.26
N THR A 59 -26.95 6.67 1.35
CA THR A 59 -26.93 6.44 -0.11
C THR A 59 -25.59 5.79 -0.53
N LEU A 60 -24.45 6.36 -0.09
CA LEU A 60 -23.13 5.81 -0.40
C LEU A 60 -22.93 4.39 0.15
N LYS A 61 -23.57 4.07 1.28
CA LYS A 61 -23.50 2.74 1.90
C LYS A 61 -24.36 1.72 1.15
N GLN A 62 -25.60 2.08 0.84
CA GLN A 62 -26.62 1.16 0.30
C GLN A 62 -26.49 1.00 -1.20
N GLU A 63 -26.53 2.09 -1.97
CA GLU A 63 -26.54 2.04 -3.44
C GLU A 63 -25.17 1.66 -4.01
N HIS A 64 -24.08 2.17 -3.41
CA HIS A 64 -22.71 1.92 -3.89
C HIS A 64 -22.02 0.74 -3.18
N LYS A 65 -22.70 0.05 -2.24
CA LYS A 65 -22.17 -1.07 -1.44
C LYS A 65 -20.80 -0.80 -0.81
N ASN A 66 -20.53 0.47 -0.47
CA ASN A 66 -19.26 0.88 0.12
C ASN A 66 -19.11 0.37 1.56
N SER A 67 -17.86 0.09 1.98
CA SER A 67 -17.56 -0.13 3.40
C SER A 67 -17.72 1.16 4.23
N ASN A 68 -17.90 1.04 5.54
CA ASN A 68 -17.98 2.22 6.41
C ASN A 68 -16.71 3.09 6.32
N ALA A 69 -15.53 2.47 6.17
CA ALA A 69 -14.27 3.20 5.98
C ALA A 69 -14.31 4.09 4.71
N VAL A 70 -14.79 3.56 3.58
CA VAL A 70 -14.93 4.33 2.33
C VAL A 70 -15.97 5.45 2.46
N VAL A 71 -17.10 5.19 3.14
CA VAL A 71 -18.10 6.23 3.42
C VAL A 71 -17.51 7.34 4.27
N ASN A 72 -16.77 6.99 5.35
CA ASN A 72 -16.10 7.96 6.22
C ASN A 72 -15.04 8.78 5.46
N GLN A 73 -14.27 8.13 4.57
CA GLN A 73 -13.29 8.82 3.73
C GLN A 73 -13.97 9.86 2.82
N LYS A 74 -15.06 9.50 2.15
CA LYS A 74 -15.81 10.42 1.29
C LYS A 74 -16.43 11.57 2.11
N MET A 75 -16.97 11.29 3.30
CA MET A 75 -17.42 12.33 4.23
C MET A 75 -16.27 13.27 4.64
N GLY A 76 -15.06 12.72 4.85
CA GLY A 76 -13.85 13.51 5.12
C GLY A 76 -13.51 14.48 3.99
N TYR A 77 -13.66 14.06 2.74
CA TYR A 77 -13.44 14.96 1.59
C TYR A 77 -14.45 16.10 1.55
N LEU A 78 -15.73 15.82 1.84
CA LEU A 78 -16.75 16.87 1.96
C LEU A 78 -16.41 17.84 3.09
N ARG A 79 -15.95 17.33 4.26
CA ARG A 79 -15.54 18.17 5.38
C ARG A 79 -14.44 19.16 4.96
N VAL A 80 -13.42 18.69 4.23
CA VAL A 80 -12.33 19.57 3.75
C VAL A 80 -12.86 20.67 2.84
N VAL A 81 -13.85 20.36 1.96
CA VAL A 81 -14.46 21.39 1.09
C VAL A 81 -15.25 22.40 1.89
N LEU A 82 -16.03 21.98 2.88
CA LEU A 82 -16.83 22.89 3.72
C LEU A 82 -15.93 23.75 4.63
N GLN A 83 -14.84 23.21 5.16
CA GLN A 83 -13.85 23.97 5.94
C GLN A 83 -13.19 25.07 5.11
N GLU A 84 -12.82 24.79 3.84
CA GLU A 84 -12.29 25.83 2.95
C GLU A 84 -13.30 26.95 2.70
N MET A 85 -14.59 26.60 2.57
CA MET A 85 -15.64 27.59 2.36
C MET A 85 -15.95 28.39 3.63
N GLU A 86 -15.74 27.81 4.82
CA GLU A 86 -15.80 28.53 6.10
C GLU A 86 -14.61 29.51 6.21
N GLU A 87 -13.38 29.06 5.92
CA GLU A 87 -12.17 29.88 5.92
C GLU A 87 -12.28 31.07 4.93
N ASP A 88 -12.94 30.88 3.79
CA ASP A 88 -13.23 31.94 2.81
C ASP A 88 -14.44 32.82 3.21
N GLY A 89 -15.10 32.56 4.35
CA GLY A 89 -16.21 33.36 4.87
C GLY A 89 -17.56 33.16 4.16
N TYR A 90 -17.72 32.10 3.36
CA TYR A 90 -18.98 31.80 2.65
C TYR A 90 -20.05 31.15 3.56
N ILE A 91 -19.64 30.36 4.55
CA ILE A 91 -20.52 29.60 5.42
C ILE A 91 -19.98 29.55 6.85
N GLU A 92 -20.85 29.25 7.80
CA GLU A 92 -20.45 28.70 9.09
C GLU A 92 -20.41 27.18 9.02
N MET A 93 -19.40 26.56 9.66
CA MET A 93 -19.22 25.11 9.60
C MET A 93 -20.38 24.36 10.24
N ILE A 94 -21.01 23.50 9.51
CA ILE A 94 -22.06 22.62 10.04
C ILE A 94 -21.45 21.57 10.98
N LYS A 95 -22.17 21.19 12.03
CA LYS A 95 -21.77 20.05 12.88
C LYS A 95 -21.82 18.75 12.08
N MET A 96 -20.69 18.31 11.59
CA MET A 96 -20.58 17.08 10.77
C MET A 96 -21.10 15.83 11.53
N PRO A 97 -21.67 14.85 10.82
CA PRO A 97 -22.00 13.56 11.42
C PRO A 97 -20.77 12.87 12.02
N LYS A 98 -20.99 12.03 13.04
CA LYS A 98 -19.94 11.13 13.54
C LYS A 98 -19.57 10.11 12.46
N PRO A 99 -18.29 9.76 12.33
CA PRO A 99 -17.87 8.66 11.46
C PRO A 99 -18.59 7.35 11.84
N ARG A 100 -18.91 6.54 10.84
CA ARG A 100 -19.51 5.21 11.06
C ARG A 100 -18.47 4.27 11.67
N PRO A 101 -18.87 3.39 12.61
CA PRO A 101 -17.94 2.44 13.20
C PRO A 101 -17.35 1.54 12.10
N THR A 102 -16.04 1.47 12.08
CA THR A 102 -15.30 0.53 11.24
C THR A 102 -15.01 -0.72 12.05
N LYS A 103 -15.26 -1.90 11.48
CA LYS A 103 -14.84 -3.14 12.14
C LYS A 103 -13.31 -3.19 12.13
N ASN A 104 -12.70 -3.48 13.28
CA ASN A 104 -11.32 -3.92 13.32
C ASN A 104 -11.23 -5.21 12.50
N THR A 105 -10.70 -5.13 11.29
CA THR A 105 -10.49 -6.31 10.46
C THR A 105 -9.38 -7.12 11.10
N LYS A 106 -9.62 -8.44 11.27
CA LYS A 106 -8.55 -9.37 11.66
C LYS A 106 -7.37 -9.16 10.72
N VAL A 107 -6.18 -9.02 11.28
CA VAL A 107 -4.96 -8.93 10.49
C VAL A 107 -4.73 -10.29 9.85
N HIS A 108 -4.64 -10.28 8.53
CA HIS A 108 -4.24 -11.46 7.76
C HIS A 108 -2.75 -11.35 7.44
N TYR A 109 -2.06 -12.48 7.42
CA TYR A 109 -0.67 -12.60 7.03
C TYR A 109 -0.42 -13.96 6.39
N LEU A 110 0.66 -14.12 5.64
CA LEU A 110 1.05 -15.41 5.07
C LEU A 110 1.53 -16.35 6.17
N THR A 111 0.91 -17.50 6.29
CA THR A 111 1.52 -18.60 7.04
C THR A 111 2.80 -19.05 6.33
N LYS A 112 3.68 -19.77 7.03
CA LYS A 112 4.91 -20.30 6.40
C LYS A 112 4.56 -21.16 5.18
N GLN A 113 3.56 -22.00 5.29
CA GLN A 113 3.08 -22.83 4.19
C GLN A 113 2.56 -22.03 2.99
N MET A 114 1.85 -20.91 3.23
CA MET A 114 1.37 -20.03 2.15
C MET A 114 2.52 -19.32 1.45
N GLU A 115 3.52 -18.86 2.22
CA GLU A 115 4.72 -18.26 1.66
C GLU A 115 5.48 -19.27 0.79
N ASP A 116 5.74 -20.46 1.31
CA ASP A 116 6.48 -21.50 0.58
C ASP A 116 5.75 -21.87 -0.72
N LYS A 117 4.43 -22.05 -0.68
CA LYS A 117 3.64 -22.29 -1.90
C LYS A 117 3.74 -21.15 -2.91
N LEU A 118 3.73 -19.89 -2.45
CA LEU A 118 3.84 -18.73 -3.34
C LEU A 118 5.23 -18.64 -3.95
N LEU A 119 6.29 -18.78 -3.15
CA LEU A 119 7.65 -18.67 -3.61
C LEU A 119 8.02 -19.83 -4.54
N ASN A 120 7.64 -21.07 -4.21
CA ASN A 120 7.83 -22.23 -5.07
C ASN A 120 7.07 -22.09 -6.40
N TYR A 121 5.83 -21.61 -6.39
CA TYR A 121 5.09 -21.33 -7.61
C TYR A 121 5.86 -20.38 -8.56
N LEU A 122 6.49 -19.34 -8.02
CA LEU A 122 7.26 -18.40 -8.83
C LEU A 122 8.53 -19.04 -9.41
N LEU A 123 9.24 -19.86 -8.63
CA LEU A 123 10.40 -20.62 -9.07
C LEU A 123 10.03 -21.67 -10.14
N ASP A 124 8.97 -22.44 -9.92
CA ASP A 124 8.50 -23.43 -10.88
C ASP A 124 8.13 -22.80 -12.24
N LYS A 125 7.57 -21.57 -12.20
CA LYS A 125 7.25 -20.82 -13.42
C LYS A 125 8.51 -20.29 -14.12
N GLU A 126 9.48 -19.82 -13.36
CA GLU A 126 10.80 -19.44 -13.87
C GLU A 126 11.46 -20.62 -14.57
N ASP A 127 11.63 -21.75 -13.88
CA ASP A 127 12.26 -22.97 -14.39
C ASP A 127 11.57 -23.48 -15.66
N THR A 128 10.23 -23.54 -15.64
CA THR A 128 9.44 -23.99 -16.80
C THR A 128 9.70 -23.13 -18.03
N LEU A 129 9.67 -21.80 -17.85
CA LEU A 129 9.88 -20.86 -18.96
C LEU A 129 11.34 -20.87 -19.46
N HIS A 130 12.29 -21.03 -18.55
CA HIS A 130 13.70 -21.14 -18.91
C HIS A 130 13.98 -22.42 -19.73
N GLN A 131 13.45 -23.56 -19.26
CA GLN A 131 13.58 -24.84 -20.01
C GLN A 131 12.92 -24.79 -21.40
N GLU A 132 11.73 -24.14 -21.48
CA GLU A 132 11.05 -23.95 -22.76
C GLU A 132 11.90 -23.09 -23.72
N LEU A 133 12.49 -21.99 -23.20
CA LEU A 133 13.41 -21.16 -23.99
C LEU A 133 14.62 -21.94 -24.51
N VAL A 134 15.30 -22.72 -23.66
CA VAL A 134 16.45 -23.56 -24.06
C VAL A 134 16.05 -24.49 -25.18
N ARG A 135 14.92 -25.20 -25.07
CA ARG A 135 14.41 -26.09 -26.12
C ARG A 135 14.16 -25.37 -27.46
N LEU A 136 13.58 -24.16 -27.39
CA LEU A 136 13.31 -23.36 -28.60
C LEU A 136 14.59 -22.88 -29.26
N ILE A 137 15.62 -22.50 -28.50
CA ILE A 137 16.93 -22.12 -29.01
C ILE A 137 17.58 -23.32 -29.72
N ASP A 138 17.55 -24.50 -29.13
CA ASP A 138 18.09 -25.72 -29.69
C ASP A 138 17.42 -26.10 -31.04
N GLN A 139 16.10 -25.87 -31.13
CA GLN A 139 15.32 -26.16 -32.34
C GLN A 139 15.55 -25.12 -33.46
N ASN A 140 15.72 -23.85 -33.11
CA ASN A 140 15.83 -22.74 -34.06
C ASN A 140 16.88 -21.70 -33.61
N PRO A 141 18.19 -22.02 -33.67
CA PRO A 141 19.26 -21.20 -33.08
C PRO A 141 19.39 -19.79 -33.66
N ASN A 142 18.87 -19.56 -34.87
CA ASN A 142 18.95 -18.26 -35.55
C ASN A 142 17.77 -17.32 -35.28
N THR A 143 16.83 -17.71 -34.42
CA THR A 143 15.64 -16.90 -34.09
C THR A 143 15.97 -15.93 -32.98
N ASN A 144 15.41 -14.70 -33.03
CA ASN A 144 15.53 -13.74 -31.95
C ASN A 144 14.55 -14.09 -30.82
N TYR A 145 15.08 -14.54 -29.69
CA TYR A 145 14.32 -14.94 -28.50
C TYR A 145 14.28 -13.86 -27.42
N SER A 146 14.56 -12.59 -27.72
CA SER A 146 14.61 -11.52 -26.72
C SER A 146 13.31 -11.39 -25.89
N LEU A 147 12.14 -11.61 -26.53
CA LEU A 147 10.85 -11.60 -25.83
C LEU A 147 10.67 -12.77 -24.85
N TRP A 148 11.34 -13.92 -25.12
CA TRP A 148 11.30 -15.09 -24.25
C TRP A 148 12.24 -14.94 -23.06
N ASN A 149 13.43 -14.38 -23.26
CA ASN A 149 14.36 -14.06 -22.18
C ASN A 149 13.69 -13.18 -21.10
N ASN A 150 12.92 -12.19 -21.51
CA ASN A 150 12.21 -11.30 -20.57
C ASN A 150 11.11 -12.00 -19.75
N ARG A 151 10.62 -13.18 -20.17
CA ARG A 151 9.51 -13.84 -19.47
C ARG A 151 9.96 -14.61 -18.23
N TRP A 152 11.02 -15.40 -18.31
CA TRP A 152 11.52 -16.13 -17.14
C TRP A 152 12.20 -15.18 -16.15
N GLU A 153 12.99 -14.20 -16.64
CA GLU A 153 13.58 -13.13 -15.81
C GLU A 153 12.52 -12.36 -15.02
N THR A 154 11.35 -12.14 -15.61
CA THR A 154 10.21 -11.48 -14.94
C THR A 154 9.75 -12.28 -13.72
N TYR A 155 9.71 -13.62 -13.76
CA TYR A 155 9.34 -14.45 -12.62
C TYR A 155 10.46 -14.52 -11.58
N ALA A 156 11.73 -14.59 -12.00
CA ALA A 156 12.89 -14.50 -11.09
C ALA A 156 12.90 -13.18 -10.32
N GLU A 157 12.68 -12.06 -11.02
CA GLU A 157 12.60 -10.73 -10.40
C GLU A 157 11.38 -10.62 -9.48
N CYS A 158 10.22 -11.16 -9.89
CA CYS A 158 9.02 -11.20 -9.05
C CYS A 158 9.27 -12.00 -7.75
N TYR A 159 9.95 -13.14 -7.82
CA TYR A 159 10.36 -13.92 -6.65
C TYR A 159 11.23 -13.09 -5.70
N ALA A 160 12.27 -12.44 -6.21
CA ALA A 160 13.16 -11.61 -5.41
C ALA A 160 12.40 -10.45 -4.74
N ILE A 161 11.55 -9.73 -5.48
CA ILE A 161 10.72 -8.65 -4.96
C ILE A 161 9.81 -9.14 -3.84
N ILE A 162 9.08 -10.24 -4.04
CA ILE A 162 8.14 -10.78 -3.04
C ILE A 162 8.90 -11.22 -1.79
N ALA A 163 10.03 -11.90 -1.94
CA ALA A 163 10.87 -12.31 -0.81
C ALA A 163 11.40 -11.10 -0.02
N CYS A 164 11.87 -10.06 -0.72
CA CYS A 164 12.28 -8.81 -0.09
C CYS A 164 11.13 -8.10 0.65
N LEU A 165 9.93 -8.04 0.05
CA LEU A 165 8.75 -7.44 0.70
C LEU A 165 8.35 -8.18 1.97
N ILE A 166 8.49 -9.52 2.02
CA ILE A 166 8.19 -10.34 3.20
C ILE A 166 9.22 -10.06 4.32
N ASP A 167 10.50 -9.92 3.99
CA ASP A 167 11.55 -9.75 4.98
C ASP A 167 11.66 -8.30 5.48
N LEU A 168 11.61 -7.32 4.56
CA LEU A 168 11.76 -5.91 4.89
C LEU A 168 10.45 -5.27 5.40
N GLY A 169 9.30 -5.78 4.98
CA GLY A 169 8.01 -5.17 5.29
C GLY A 169 7.81 -3.76 4.73
N CYS A 170 8.66 -3.29 3.83
CA CYS A 170 8.54 -1.99 3.19
C CYS A 170 7.29 -1.91 2.29
N ARG A 171 6.90 -0.70 1.87
CA ARG A 171 5.81 -0.54 0.89
C ARG A 171 6.32 -0.98 -0.48
N VAL A 172 5.45 -1.63 -1.27
CA VAL A 172 5.82 -2.15 -2.59
C VAL A 172 6.47 -1.09 -3.48
N ASN A 173 5.93 0.13 -3.49
CA ASN A 173 6.50 1.21 -4.30
C ASN A 173 7.83 1.75 -3.75
N GLU A 174 8.12 1.62 -2.45
CA GLU A 174 9.43 1.93 -1.87
C GLU A 174 10.48 0.97 -2.45
N LEU A 175 10.17 -0.32 -2.52
CA LEU A 175 11.08 -1.33 -3.09
C LEU A 175 11.23 -1.20 -4.62
N LEU A 176 10.12 -1.02 -5.36
CA LEU A 176 10.14 -0.90 -6.83
C LEU A 176 10.83 0.38 -7.33
N ASN A 177 10.94 1.40 -6.49
CA ASN A 177 11.66 2.64 -6.80
C ASN A 177 13.02 2.73 -6.11
N LEU A 178 13.50 1.65 -5.49
CA LEU A 178 14.77 1.62 -4.79
C LEU A 178 15.92 1.73 -5.81
N GLU A 179 16.73 2.79 -5.69
CA GLU A 179 17.93 3.00 -6.47
C GLU A 179 19.14 2.36 -5.76
N LYS A 180 20.13 1.94 -6.54
CA LYS A 180 21.34 1.27 -6.03
C LYS A 180 22.04 2.07 -4.93
N ARG A 181 22.17 3.40 -5.07
CA ARG A 181 22.84 4.29 -4.11
C ARG A 181 22.24 4.27 -2.70
N PHE A 182 21.02 3.75 -2.53
CA PHE A 182 20.36 3.63 -1.22
C PHE A 182 20.60 2.28 -0.54
N VAL A 183 21.35 1.38 -1.18
CA VAL A 183 21.75 0.09 -0.60
C VAL A 183 23.16 0.22 -0.06
N ASP A 184 23.27 0.20 1.25
CA ASP A 184 24.54 0.26 1.97
C ASP A 184 25.00 -1.15 2.31
N PHE A 185 25.92 -1.68 1.50
CA PHE A 185 26.46 -3.03 1.70
C PHE A 185 27.46 -3.10 2.86
N ASP A 186 28.11 -2.01 3.22
CA ASP A 186 29.10 -1.96 4.29
C ASP A 186 28.41 -2.05 5.65
N ASN A 187 27.33 -1.28 5.85
CA ASN A 187 26.52 -1.32 7.06
C ASN A 187 25.36 -2.33 6.98
N ASN A 188 25.25 -3.09 5.90
CA ASN A 188 24.22 -4.10 5.69
C ASN A 188 22.79 -3.58 5.86
N GLN A 189 22.46 -2.44 5.25
CA GLN A 189 21.15 -1.78 5.38
C GLN A 189 20.68 -1.14 4.09
N ILE A 190 19.38 -0.84 4.04
CA ILE A 190 18.71 -0.09 2.95
C ILE A 190 18.17 1.21 3.53
N ASN A 191 18.50 2.33 2.90
CA ASN A 191 18.02 3.66 3.27
C ASN A 191 16.80 4.05 2.43
N PHE A 192 15.59 3.98 3.00
CA PHE A 192 14.38 4.38 2.32
C PHE A 192 14.13 5.89 2.51
N ASN A 193 14.49 6.71 1.52
CA ASN A 193 14.42 8.18 1.60
C ASN A 193 13.06 8.79 1.20
N ASP A 194 12.14 8.03 0.58
CA ASP A 194 10.85 8.56 0.07
C ASP A 194 9.70 8.41 1.09
N ARG A 195 10.00 8.62 2.38
CA ARG A 195 8.98 8.65 3.43
C ARG A 195 8.56 10.10 3.68
N LYS A 196 7.26 10.32 3.80
CA LYS A 196 6.56 11.64 3.83
C LYS A 196 7.16 12.72 4.74
N ASN A 197 8.09 12.39 5.64
CA ASN A 197 8.64 13.29 6.66
C ASN A 197 10.16 13.51 6.56
N ASP A 198 10.79 13.28 5.39
CA ASP A 198 12.24 13.42 5.18
C ASP A 198 13.14 12.65 6.18
N GLN A 199 12.56 11.77 7.00
CA GLN A 199 13.33 10.89 7.88
C GLN A 199 13.68 9.61 7.11
N ALA A 200 14.91 9.52 6.67
CA ALA A 200 15.47 8.28 6.14
C ALA A 200 15.38 7.19 7.22
N VAL A 201 14.73 6.07 6.91
CA VAL A 201 14.74 4.91 7.79
C VAL A 201 15.67 3.88 7.19
N ALA A 202 16.78 3.62 7.90
CA ALA A 202 17.69 2.55 7.58
C ALA A 202 17.10 1.22 8.09
N VAL A 203 16.86 0.28 7.18
CA VAL A 203 16.36 -1.05 7.51
C VAL A 203 17.46 -2.08 7.25
N PRO A 204 17.92 -2.83 8.27
CA PRO A 204 18.91 -3.88 8.10
C PRO A 204 18.46 -4.97 7.15
N MET A 205 19.37 -5.48 6.33
CA MET A 205 19.10 -6.56 5.38
C MET A 205 19.26 -7.93 6.02
N THR A 206 18.30 -8.84 5.77
CA THR A 206 18.52 -10.27 5.99
C THR A 206 19.56 -10.81 4.99
N LYS A 207 20.13 -11.98 5.26
CA LYS A 207 21.07 -12.62 4.31
C LYS A 207 20.45 -12.79 2.92
N ARG A 208 19.16 -13.17 2.85
CA ARG A 208 18.42 -13.35 1.61
C ARG A 208 18.27 -12.03 0.86
N VAL A 209 17.82 -10.98 1.54
CA VAL A 209 17.69 -9.63 0.96
C VAL A 209 19.02 -9.12 0.43
N ARG A 210 20.10 -9.23 1.24
CA ARG A 210 21.45 -8.82 0.82
C ARG A 210 21.88 -9.52 -0.47
N GLY A 211 21.62 -10.83 -0.59
CA GLY A 211 21.91 -11.58 -1.82
C GLY A 211 21.17 -11.03 -3.03
N PHE A 212 19.87 -10.74 -2.91
CA PHE A 212 19.11 -10.14 -4.02
C PHE A 212 19.62 -8.73 -4.34
N MET A 213 19.81 -7.87 -3.33
CA MET A 213 20.32 -6.52 -3.56
C MET A 213 21.66 -6.56 -4.30
N TYR A 214 22.57 -7.46 -3.92
CA TYR A 214 23.84 -7.62 -4.59
C TYR A 214 23.66 -8.05 -6.07
N ASN A 215 22.89 -9.12 -6.33
CA ASN A 215 22.67 -9.63 -7.67
C ASN A 215 22.02 -8.59 -8.60
N TYR A 216 21.02 -7.86 -8.11
CA TYR A 216 20.33 -6.85 -8.91
C TYR A 216 21.07 -5.50 -8.98
N SER A 217 22.12 -5.28 -8.18
CA SER A 217 22.98 -4.09 -8.28
C SER A 217 24.18 -4.28 -9.21
N CYS A 218 24.52 -5.52 -9.57
CA CYS A 218 25.55 -5.80 -10.56
C CYS A 218 25.19 -5.12 -11.89
N TYR A 219 26.11 -4.44 -12.51
CA TYR A 219 25.91 -3.74 -13.80
C TYR A 219 24.92 -2.56 -13.78
N LYS A 220 24.61 -2.01 -12.60
CA LYS A 220 23.76 -0.84 -12.45
C LYS A 220 24.56 0.35 -11.95
N ASP A 221 24.19 1.55 -12.41
CA ASP A 221 24.71 2.80 -11.89
C ASP A 221 23.95 3.21 -10.60
N ASP A 222 24.52 4.14 -9.84
CA ASP A 222 23.99 4.53 -8.53
C ASP A 222 22.54 5.04 -8.57
N PHE A 223 22.16 5.69 -9.65
CA PHE A 223 20.81 6.25 -9.86
C PHE A 223 19.84 5.27 -10.54
N ASP A 224 20.29 4.08 -10.91
CA ASP A 224 19.44 3.07 -11.50
C ASP A 224 18.57 2.39 -10.44
N LYS A 225 17.31 2.11 -10.79
CA LYS A 225 16.46 1.25 -9.99
C LYS A 225 16.98 -0.18 -10.00
N LEU A 226 16.96 -0.82 -8.83
CA LEU A 226 17.38 -2.21 -8.73
C LEU A 226 16.47 -3.16 -9.50
N PHE A 227 15.17 -2.93 -9.44
CA PHE A 227 14.16 -3.73 -10.09
C PHE A 227 13.59 -3.03 -11.33
N THR A 228 13.26 -3.82 -12.34
CA THR A 228 12.72 -3.36 -13.63
C THR A 228 11.20 -3.42 -13.66
N LEU A 229 10.60 -4.33 -12.88
CA LEU A 229 9.15 -4.49 -12.79
C LEU A 229 8.47 -3.28 -12.20
N ASN A 230 7.41 -2.83 -12.85
CA ASN A 230 6.49 -1.88 -12.26
C ASN A 230 5.37 -2.57 -11.47
N TYR A 231 4.60 -1.78 -10.70
CA TYR A 231 3.51 -2.31 -9.88
C TYR A 231 2.45 -3.08 -10.69
N SER A 232 2.13 -2.65 -11.90
CA SER A 232 1.11 -3.32 -12.74
C SER A 232 1.56 -4.71 -13.17
N GLN A 233 2.81 -4.84 -13.60
CA GLN A 233 3.41 -6.12 -13.98
C GLN A 233 3.47 -7.08 -12.78
N LEU A 234 4.02 -6.61 -11.67
CA LEU A 234 4.08 -7.37 -10.41
C LEU A 234 2.69 -7.83 -9.97
N ASN A 235 1.70 -6.94 -10.00
CA ASN A 235 0.33 -7.28 -9.61
C ASN A 235 -0.30 -8.29 -10.57
N THR A 236 -0.02 -8.24 -11.86
CA THR A 236 -0.52 -9.23 -12.83
C THR A 236 -0.02 -10.63 -12.48
N ILE A 237 1.27 -10.79 -12.18
CA ILE A 237 1.85 -12.07 -11.74
C ILE A 237 1.25 -12.51 -10.41
N TRP A 238 1.12 -11.59 -9.45
CA TRP A 238 0.47 -11.87 -8.16
C TRP A 238 -0.96 -12.38 -8.32
N GLN A 239 -1.78 -11.76 -9.18
CA GLN A 239 -3.17 -12.20 -9.41
C GLN A 239 -3.21 -13.57 -10.07
N LYS A 240 -2.27 -13.88 -10.99
CA LYS A 240 -2.14 -15.19 -11.59
C LYS A 240 -1.77 -16.23 -10.53
N ALA A 241 -0.73 -15.99 -9.74
CA ALA A 241 -0.33 -16.87 -8.64
C ALA A 241 -1.49 -17.08 -7.64
N ARG A 242 -2.18 -16.01 -7.26
CA ARG A 242 -3.36 -16.05 -6.38
C ARG A 242 -4.45 -16.99 -6.92
N LYS A 243 -4.73 -16.92 -8.23
CA LYS A 243 -5.72 -17.78 -8.88
C LYS A 243 -5.27 -19.24 -8.90
N ASP A 244 -4.05 -19.48 -9.37
CA ASP A 244 -3.50 -20.84 -9.56
C ASP A 244 -3.28 -21.56 -8.23
N LEU A 245 -3.00 -20.83 -7.16
CA LEU A 245 -2.86 -21.37 -5.79
C LEU A 245 -4.19 -21.51 -5.03
N GLY A 246 -5.34 -21.22 -5.65
CA GLY A 246 -6.66 -21.38 -5.02
C GLY A 246 -7.04 -20.28 -4.04
N TYR A 247 -6.44 -19.08 -4.14
CA TYR A 247 -6.75 -17.94 -3.27
C TYR A 247 -7.58 -16.85 -3.97
N ALA A 248 -8.21 -17.14 -5.12
CA ALA A 248 -8.92 -16.14 -5.93
C ALA A 248 -10.04 -15.42 -5.16
N ASP A 249 -10.77 -16.11 -4.30
CA ASP A 249 -11.85 -15.60 -3.44
C ASP A 249 -11.35 -14.91 -2.15
N LYS A 250 -10.10 -15.04 -1.79
CA LYS A 250 -9.48 -14.44 -0.60
C LYS A 250 -9.15 -12.96 -0.83
N LYS A 251 -10.08 -12.05 -0.55
CA LYS A 251 -9.89 -10.60 -0.76
C LYS A 251 -8.67 -10.01 -0.06
N PHE A 252 -8.23 -10.61 1.04
CA PHE A 252 -7.05 -10.17 1.78
C PHE A 252 -5.72 -10.56 1.10
N TYR A 253 -5.74 -11.51 0.15
CA TYR A 253 -4.53 -11.99 -0.52
C TYR A 253 -4.07 -10.99 -1.59
N THR A 254 -3.46 -9.92 -1.14
CA THR A 254 -2.89 -8.82 -1.94
C THR A 254 -1.39 -8.72 -1.69
N ILE A 255 -0.64 -8.03 -2.56
CA ILE A 255 0.82 -7.82 -2.37
C ILE A 255 1.12 -7.18 -1.00
N HIS A 256 0.24 -6.31 -0.48
CA HIS A 256 0.40 -5.70 0.84
C HIS A 256 0.39 -6.73 2.00
N LEU A 257 -0.08 -7.95 1.73
CA LEU A 257 -0.01 -9.06 2.68
C LEU A 257 1.43 -9.41 3.09
N CYS A 258 2.41 -9.18 2.20
CA CYS A 258 3.83 -9.37 2.52
C CYS A 258 4.26 -8.48 3.70
N ARG A 259 3.86 -7.21 3.70
CA ARG A 259 4.13 -6.28 4.79
C ARG A 259 3.41 -6.67 6.09
N HIS A 260 2.15 -7.09 6.00
CA HIS A 260 1.44 -7.65 7.15
C HIS A 260 2.14 -8.89 7.70
N THR A 261 2.74 -9.70 6.84
CA THR A 261 3.50 -10.90 7.23
C THR A 261 4.75 -10.54 8.02
N CYS A 262 5.55 -9.60 7.51
CA CYS A 262 6.72 -9.08 8.21
C CYS A 262 6.35 -8.59 9.62
N ALA A 263 5.40 -7.65 9.69
CA ALA A 263 4.94 -7.08 10.95
C ALA A 263 4.43 -8.12 11.94
N SER A 264 3.58 -9.04 11.47
CA SER A 264 3.02 -10.10 12.31
C SER A 264 4.10 -11.03 12.87
N ARG A 265 5.10 -11.38 12.07
CA ARG A 265 6.22 -12.24 12.49
C ARG A 265 7.14 -11.57 13.50
N LEU A 266 7.42 -10.28 13.32
CA LEU A 266 8.21 -9.51 14.30
C LEU A 266 7.50 -9.49 15.66
N VAL A 267 6.21 -9.16 15.67
CA VAL A 267 5.41 -9.12 16.90
C VAL A 267 5.28 -10.50 17.55
N GLN A 268 5.00 -11.56 16.77
CA GLN A 268 4.91 -12.95 17.26
C GLN A 268 6.21 -13.46 17.88
N ARG A 269 7.37 -12.90 17.44
CA ARG A 269 8.70 -13.22 18.02
C ARG A 269 9.07 -12.33 19.19
N GLY A 270 8.14 -11.52 19.71
CA GLY A 270 8.35 -10.68 20.87
C GLY A 270 9.09 -9.37 20.61
N VAL A 271 9.27 -8.96 19.35
CA VAL A 271 9.86 -7.65 19.03
C VAL A 271 8.92 -6.55 19.57
N PRO A 272 9.42 -5.59 20.37
CA PRO A 272 8.63 -4.50 20.90
C PRO A 272 7.89 -3.73 19.82
N ILE A 273 6.62 -3.41 20.06
CA ILE A 273 5.73 -2.80 19.05
C ILE A 273 6.26 -1.45 18.51
N LEU A 274 6.99 -0.70 19.33
CA LEU A 274 7.64 0.53 18.89
C LEU A 274 8.76 0.26 17.88
N LEU A 275 9.59 -0.76 18.10
CA LEU A 275 10.61 -1.17 17.12
C LEU A 275 9.97 -1.68 15.82
N VAL A 276 8.83 -2.39 15.90
CA VAL A 276 8.08 -2.79 14.70
C VAL A 276 7.52 -1.57 13.97
N LYS A 277 7.05 -0.55 14.69
CA LYS A 277 6.63 0.74 14.10
C LYS A 277 7.78 1.38 13.32
N ASP A 278 8.95 1.48 13.93
CA ASP A 278 10.13 2.10 13.32
C ASP A 278 10.64 1.29 12.12
N TRP A 279 10.73 -0.04 12.25
CA TRP A 279 11.08 -0.96 11.15
C TRP A 279 10.19 -0.75 9.93
N LEU A 280 8.87 -0.69 10.14
CA LEU A 280 7.91 -0.48 9.07
C LEU A 280 7.88 0.98 8.58
N GLY A 281 8.36 1.95 9.37
CA GLY A 281 8.25 3.37 9.11
C GLY A 281 6.80 3.84 9.11
N HIS A 282 6.06 3.47 10.15
CA HIS A 282 4.74 4.03 10.40
C HIS A 282 4.88 5.38 11.12
N GLU A 283 4.20 6.40 10.64
CA GLU A 283 4.12 7.69 11.32
C GLU A 283 3.39 7.53 12.65
N ASP A 284 2.19 6.94 12.62
CA ASP A 284 1.33 6.76 13.75
C ASP A 284 1.44 5.34 14.31
N ILE A 285 1.52 5.23 15.63
CA ILE A 285 1.58 3.94 16.33
C ILE A 285 0.30 3.11 16.11
N GLU A 286 -0.85 3.77 15.93
CA GLU A 286 -2.14 3.12 15.68
C GLU A 286 -2.09 2.18 14.48
N ASN A 287 -1.31 2.52 13.47
CA ASN A 287 -1.09 1.66 12.28
C ASN A 287 -0.35 0.36 12.61
N THR A 288 0.40 0.33 13.72
CA THR A 288 1.12 -0.85 14.20
C THR A 288 0.35 -1.59 15.29
N MET A 289 -0.47 -0.88 16.07
CA MET A 289 -1.28 -1.47 17.15
C MET A 289 -2.24 -2.55 16.67
N ILE A 290 -2.59 -2.56 15.39
CA ILE A 290 -3.40 -3.65 14.79
C ILE A 290 -2.75 -5.03 14.94
N TYR A 291 -1.41 -5.11 15.11
CA TYR A 291 -0.65 -6.36 15.32
C TYR A 291 -0.46 -6.70 16.79
N ALA A 292 -0.73 -5.79 17.74
CA ALA A 292 -0.41 -5.98 19.15
C ALA A 292 -1.04 -7.24 19.78
N HIS A 293 -2.22 -7.64 19.29
CA HIS A 293 -2.91 -8.85 19.75
C HIS A 293 -2.18 -10.17 19.38
N LEU A 294 -1.16 -10.11 18.49
CA LEU A 294 -0.32 -11.25 18.10
C LEU A 294 0.90 -11.43 19.00
N ALA A 295 1.18 -10.47 19.89
CA ALA A 295 2.31 -10.55 20.81
C ALA A 295 2.15 -11.74 21.77
N PRO A 296 3.26 -12.40 22.13
CA PRO A 296 3.24 -13.43 23.16
C PRO A 296 2.65 -12.86 24.47
N LYS A 297 1.79 -13.63 25.12
CA LYS A 297 1.24 -13.28 26.45
C LYS A 297 2.30 -13.59 27.51
N ALA A 298 3.19 -12.66 27.76
CA ALA A 298 4.34 -12.84 28.62
C ALA A 298 4.21 -12.11 29.97
N LEU A 299 3.00 -12.04 30.57
CA LEU A 299 2.84 -11.36 31.87
C LEU A 299 3.68 -12.02 32.99
N HIS A 300 3.89 -13.34 32.92
CA HIS A 300 4.73 -14.03 33.91
C HIS A 300 6.21 -13.64 33.84
N SER A 301 6.74 -13.37 32.63
CA SER A 301 8.14 -12.93 32.49
C SER A 301 8.39 -11.51 33.00
N VAL A 302 7.34 -10.68 33.15
CA VAL A 302 7.47 -9.34 33.76
C VAL A 302 7.78 -9.43 35.25
N VAL A 303 7.32 -10.49 35.93
CA VAL A 303 7.62 -10.70 37.35
C VAL A 303 9.10 -10.97 37.58
N GLU A 304 9.78 -11.66 36.65
CA GLU A 304 11.21 -11.93 36.72
C GLU A 304 12.07 -10.63 36.64
N VAL A 305 11.55 -9.59 35.98
CA VAL A 305 12.21 -8.28 35.84
C VAL A 305 12.00 -7.42 37.10
N LEU A 306 10.95 -7.70 37.87
CA LEU A 306 10.59 -6.94 39.08
C LEU A 306 11.21 -7.54 40.36
N ASN A 307 11.73 -8.76 40.31
CA ASN A 307 12.43 -9.44 41.38
C ASN A 307 13.96 -9.30 41.23
#